data_f5f90b7ad1ca41fb65df8bde342a99e2
#
_entry.id   f5f90b7ad1ca41fb65df8bde342a99e2
#
_cell.length_a   1.000
_cell.length_b   1.000
_cell.length_c   1.000
_cell.angle_alpha   90.00
_cell.angle_beta   90.00
_cell.angle_gamma   90.00
#
_symmetry.space_group_name_H-M   'P 1'
#
loop_
_entity.id
_entity.type
_entity.pdbx_description
1 polymer ?
#
loop_
_entity_poly.entity_id
_entity_poly.type
_entity_poly.pdbx_seq_one_letter_code
_entity_poly.pdbx_strand_id
1 'polypeptide(L)'
;RVGKRGEGKFKRISWDEALNEIATSLRKNIAQYGNESIYLNYGTGTLGGTMTKSWPPGSTMLARFMNCLGGYLNHYGDYSTAQIAVGLDYTYGGGWALGNGLADIENTKLVVLFGNNPAETRMSGGGLTYCIEQARQKSNAKMIIIDPRYTDTAAGREDEWIPIRPGTDAALVS
;
A
#
# COMPACT_ATOMS: atom_id res chain seq x y z
N ARG A 1 4.04 29.94 -7.67
CA ARG A 1 3.64 29.99 -9.07
C ARG A 1 3.40 31.45 -9.49
N VAL A 2 3.91 31.83 -10.64
CA VAL A 2 3.62 33.10 -11.29
C VAL A 2 2.91 32.82 -12.61
N GLY A 3 1.86 33.60 -12.92
CA GLY A 3 1.02 33.36 -14.10
C GLY A 3 -0.11 32.35 -13.89
N LYS A 4 -0.76 31.95 -14.98
CA LYS A 4 -1.92 31.06 -14.95
C LYS A 4 -1.51 29.62 -14.67
N ARG A 5 -2.45 28.82 -14.12
CA ARG A 5 -2.25 27.38 -13.91
C ARG A 5 -2.01 26.70 -15.27
N GLY A 6 -0.97 25.87 -15.33
CA GLY A 6 -0.57 25.17 -16.56
C GLY A 6 0.54 25.83 -17.35
N GLU A 7 0.89 27.12 -17.07
CA GLU A 7 1.99 27.80 -17.78
C GLU A 7 3.39 27.35 -17.35
N GLY A 8 3.51 26.57 -16.28
CA GLY A 8 4.80 26.06 -15.80
C GLY A 8 5.76 27.14 -15.26
N LYS A 9 5.26 28.35 -15.00
CA LYS A 9 6.08 29.47 -14.54
C LYS A 9 6.13 29.52 -13.02
N PHE A 10 7.33 29.46 -12.46
CA PHE A 10 7.56 29.50 -11.02
C PHE A 10 8.60 30.56 -10.65
N LYS A 11 8.48 31.12 -9.46
CA LYS A 11 9.46 32.00 -8.82
C LYS A 11 9.86 31.37 -7.49
N ARG A 12 11.14 31.36 -7.18
CA ARG A 12 11.64 30.95 -5.87
C ARG A 12 11.18 31.97 -4.81
N ILE A 13 10.70 31.48 -3.68
CA ILE A 13 10.31 32.27 -2.51
C ILE A 13 11.07 31.77 -1.27
N SER A 14 11.09 32.56 -0.21
CA SER A 14 11.64 32.13 1.08
C SER A 14 10.69 31.15 1.78
N TRP A 15 11.22 30.41 2.76
CA TRP A 15 10.41 29.56 3.62
C TRP A 15 9.40 30.36 4.46
N ASP A 16 9.80 31.55 4.95
CA ASP A 16 8.90 32.42 5.71
C ASP A 16 7.73 32.89 4.87
N GLU A 17 7.98 33.29 3.62
CA GLU A 17 6.93 33.65 2.67
C GLU A 17 5.97 32.48 2.42
N ALA A 18 6.52 31.28 2.15
CA ALA A 18 5.72 30.07 1.90
C ALA A 18 4.87 29.68 3.12
N LEU A 19 5.46 29.65 4.31
CA LEU A 19 4.77 29.28 5.53
C LEU A 19 3.68 30.29 5.92
N ASN A 20 3.94 31.58 5.74
CA ASN A 20 2.95 32.63 5.98
C ASN A 20 1.76 32.54 5.00
N GLU A 21 2.02 32.26 3.72
CA GLU A 21 0.97 32.05 2.73
C GLU A 21 0.10 30.84 3.06
N ILE A 22 0.72 29.70 3.42
CA ILE A 22 0.03 28.48 3.83
C ILE A 22 -0.81 28.73 5.10
N ALA A 23 -0.22 29.33 6.13
CA ALA A 23 -0.93 29.60 7.38
C ALA A 23 -2.12 30.54 7.18
N THR A 24 -1.94 31.58 6.38
CA THR A 24 -3.00 32.53 6.05
C THR A 24 -4.14 31.84 5.31
N SER A 25 -3.81 31.02 4.31
CA SER A 25 -4.80 30.27 3.54
C SER A 25 -5.57 29.27 4.42
N LEU A 26 -4.89 28.52 5.28
CA LEU A 26 -5.52 27.57 6.20
C LEU A 26 -6.48 28.30 7.16
N ARG A 27 -6.03 29.34 7.83
CA ARG A 27 -6.87 30.14 8.76
C ARG A 27 -8.10 30.70 8.06
N LYS A 28 -7.94 31.25 6.85
CA LYS A 28 -9.06 31.77 6.07
C LYS A 28 -10.09 30.71 5.74
N ASN A 29 -9.65 29.54 5.26
CA ASN A 29 -10.55 28.46 4.89
C ASN A 29 -11.25 27.88 6.12
N ILE A 30 -10.52 27.64 7.21
CA ILE A 30 -11.12 27.15 8.46
C ILE A 30 -12.15 28.15 9.01
N ALA A 31 -11.84 29.44 9.02
CA ALA A 31 -12.77 30.47 9.52
C ALA A 31 -14.03 30.61 8.66
N GLN A 32 -13.91 30.38 7.36
CA GLN A 32 -15.02 30.55 6.42
C GLN A 32 -15.87 29.29 6.26
N TYR A 33 -15.27 28.11 6.29
CA TYR A 33 -15.92 26.86 5.89
C TYR A 33 -15.79 25.73 6.91
N GLY A 34 -15.10 25.94 8.03
CA GLY A 34 -14.82 24.89 9.01
C GLY A 34 -13.66 23.95 8.61
N ASN A 35 -13.28 23.09 9.54
CA ASN A 35 -12.18 22.14 9.34
C ASN A 35 -12.52 21.04 8.32
N GLU A 36 -13.78 20.71 8.13
CA GLU A 36 -14.24 19.76 7.11
C GLU A 36 -14.01 20.24 5.67
N SER A 37 -13.67 21.52 5.47
CA SER A 37 -13.25 22.02 4.15
C SER A 37 -11.83 21.58 3.76
N ILE A 38 -11.06 21.01 4.68
CA ILE A 38 -9.69 20.57 4.47
C ILE A 38 -9.66 19.05 4.39
N TYR A 39 -9.46 18.53 3.21
CA TYR A 39 -9.24 17.12 2.98
C TYR A 39 -7.75 16.79 3.02
N LEU A 40 -7.36 15.83 3.85
CA LEU A 40 -6.00 15.33 3.95
C LEU A 40 -5.87 14.01 3.23
N ASN A 41 -5.24 14.04 2.07
CA ASN A 41 -4.88 12.83 1.35
C ASN A 41 -3.60 12.22 1.91
N TYR A 42 -3.41 10.94 1.68
CA TYR A 42 -2.24 10.20 2.13
C TYR A 42 -1.45 9.60 0.96
N GLY A 43 -0.23 9.19 1.26
CA GLY A 43 0.58 8.38 0.36
C GLY A 43 1.23 7.24 1.11
N THR A 44 1.61 6.18 0.43
CA THR A 44 2.18 4.97 1.03
C THR A 44 3.69 4.82 0.82
N GLY A 45 4.37 5.78 0.22
CA GLY A 45 5.79 5.67 -0.14
C GLY A 45 6.75 5.53 1.05
N THR A 46 6.49 6.23 2.16
CA THR A 46 7.36 6.24 3.33
C THR A 46 6.67 5.58 4.51
N LEU A 47 6.99 4.34 4.78
CA LEU A 47 6.39 3.55 5.88
C LEU A 47 7.16 3.66 7.19
N GLY A 48 8.46 3.85 7.13
CA GLY A 48 9.34 4.02 8.29
C GLY A 48 9.67 5.50 8.56
N GLY A 49 10.15 5.76 9.76
CA GLY A 49 10.57 7.10 10.16
C GLY A 49 9.47 7.89 10.89
N THR A 50 9.91 8.69 11.83
CA THR A 50 9.00 9.40 12.75
C THR A 50 8.45 10.67 12.12
N MET A 51 9.28 11.39 11.35
CA MET A 51 8.93 12.70 10.81
C MET A 51 8.39 12.65 9.38
N THR A 52 8.85 11.70 8.59
CA THR A 52 8.50 11.58 7.17
C THR A 52 7.47 10.49 6.88
N LYS A 53 7.00 9.83 7.91
CA LYS A 53 6.03 8.75 7.82
C LYS A 53 4.75 9.22 7.13
N SER A 54 4.31 8.48 6.14
CA SER A 54 3.07 8.75 5.41
C SER A 54 1.96 7.71 5.68
N TRP A 55 2.29 6.63 6.35
CA TRP A 55 1.37 5.54 6.70
C TRP A 55 1.57 5.04 8.14
N PRO A 56 0.53 4.66 8.91
CA PRO A 56 -0.89 4.89 8.59
C PRO A 56 -1.24 6.39 8.57
N PRO A 57 -2.24 6.82 7.79
CA PRO A 57 -2.51 8.25 7.56
C PRO A 57 -2.69 9.07 8.84
N GLY A 58 -3.45 8.58 9.79
CA GLY A 58 -3.71 9.27 11.06
C GLY A 58 -2.49 9.41 11.99
N SER A 59 -1.39 8.70 11.73
CA SER A 59 -0.17 8.75 12.54
C SER A 59 0.94 9.63 11.92
N THR A 60 0.63 10.35 10.86
CA THR A 60 1.59 11.24 10.19
C THR A 60 1.77 12.56 10.92
N MET A 61 2.92 13.22 10.73
CA MET A 61 3.13 14.57 11.30
C MET A 61 2.14 15.58 10.76
N LEU A 62 1.74 15.45 9.49
CA LEU A 62 0.73 16.33 8.90
C LEU A 62 -0.64 16.11 9.54
N ALA A 63 -1.05 14.88 9.76
CA ALA A 63 -2.29 14.57 10.48
C ALA A 63 -2.27 15.12 11.92
N ARG A 64 -1.14 14.97 12.62
CA ARG A 64 -0.97 15.55 13.95
C ARG A 64 -1.11 17.07 13.94
N PHE A 65 -0.45 17.74 12.98
CA PHE A 65 -0.55 19.19 12.81
C PHE A 65 -2.00 19.62 12.57
N MET A 66 -2.71 18.95 11.67
CA MET A 66 -4.10 19.26 11.37
C MET A 66 -5.04 19.00 12.55
N ASN A 67 -4.79 17.96 13.36
CA ASN A 67 -5.53 17.72 14.59
C ASN A 67 -5.31 18.84 15.63
N CYS A 68 -4.11 19.40 15.70
CA CYS A 68 -3.86 20.59 16.54
C CYS A 68 -4.59 21.85 16.05
N LEU A 69 -4.99 21.90 14.78
CA LEU A 69 -5.78 22.98 14.20
C LEU A 69 -7.30 22.74 14.27
N GLY A 70 -7.75 21.68 14.91
CA GLY A 70 -9.17 21.36 15.07
C GLY A 70 -9.68 20.22 14.20
N GLY A 71 -8.80 19.55 13.47
CA GLY A 71 -9.12 18.38 12.65
C GLY A 71 -9.14 18.66 11.16
N TYR A 72 -9.58 17.66 10.41
CA TYR A 72 -9.61 17.65 8.94
C TYR A 72 -10.56 16.56 8.44
N LEU A 73 -10.97 16.63 7.18
CA LEU A 73 -11.70 15.56 6.53
C LEU A 73 -10.72 14.44 6.15
N ASN A 74 -10.90 13.28 6.78
CA ASN A 74 -10.13 12.09 6.49
C ASN A 74 -10.80 11.28 5.36
N HIS A 75 -10.10 10.25 4.86
CA HIS A 75 -10.65 9.31 3.87
C HIS A 75 -11.15 8.04 4.56
N TYR A 76 -11.99 7.32 3.85
CA TYR A 76 -12.45 5.98 4.21
C TYR A 76 -11.78 4.94 3.32
N GLY A 77 -11.31 3.86 3.93
CA GLY A 77 -10.67 2.77 3.22
C GLY A 77 -9.25 3.10 2.74
N ASP A 78 -8.74 2.24 1.88
CA ASP A 78 -7.41 2.32 1.29
C ASP A 78 -7.53 1.98 -0.20
N TYR A 79 -6.92 2.74 -1.07
CA TYR A 79 -6.96 2.48 -2.51
C TYR A 79 -6.17 1.24 -2.94
N SER A 80 -5.29 0.72 -2.10
CA SER A 80 -4.43 -0.44 -2.40
C SER A 80 -5.05 -1.76 -1.95
N THR A 81 -5.71 -1.79 -0.80
CA THR A 81 -6.11 -3.01 -0.10
C THR A 81 -7.56 -3.01 0.39
N ALA A 82 -8.34 -1.97 0.10
CA ALA A 82 -9.73 -1.88 0.54
C ALA A 82 -10.57 -3.06 0.04
N GLN A 83 -10.36 -3.52 -1.18
CA GLN A 83 -11.07 -4.66 -1.76
C GLN A 83 -10.75 -5.95 -1.00
N ILE A 84 -9.47 -6.21 -0.73
CA ILE A 84 -9.03 -7.39 0.03
C ILE A 84 -9.60 -7.34 1.45
N ALA A 85 -9.54 -6.18 2.11
CA ALA A 85 -10.07 -6.03 3.47
C ALA A 85 -11.55 -6.38 3.54
N VAL A 86 -12.35 -5.83 2.62
CA VAL A 86 -13.79 -6.14 2.55
C VAL A 86 -14.02 -7.62 2.22
N GLY A 87 -13.28 -8.18 1.28
CA GLY A 87 -13.38 -9.60 0.92
C GLY A 87 -13.06 -10.53 2.09
N LEU A 88 -12.02 -10.21 2.87
CA LEU A 88 -11.62 -10.99 4.05
C LEU A 88 -12.70 -10.96 5.14
N ASP A 89 -13.34 -9.81 5.37
CA ASP A 89 -14.41 -9.68 6.35
C ASP A 89 -15.59 -10.60 6.01
N TYR A 90 -15.98 -10.66 4.75
CA TYR A 90 -17.07 -11.53 4.30
C TYR A 90 -16.70 -13.01 4.25
N THR A 91 -15.45 -13.35 3.99
CA THR A 91 -15.01 -14.74 3.77
C THR A 91 -14.55 -15.40 5.07
N TYR A 92 -13.84 -14.66 5.91
CA TYR A 92 -13.18 -15.17 7.10
C TYR A 92 -13.62 -14.51 8.41
N GLY A 93 -14.57 -13.59 8.35
CA GLY A 93 -15.09 -12.93 9.55
C GLY A 93 -14.24 -11.78 10.09
N GLY A 94 -13.34 -11.26 9.29
CA GLY A 94 -12.53 -10.08 9.60
C GLY A 94 -11.03 -10.28 9.55
N GLY A 95 -10.32 -9.19 9.49
CA GLY A 95 -8.91 -9.11 9.82
C GLY A 95 -7.92 -8.97 8.69
N TRP A 96 -7.27 -7.85 8.71
CA TRP A 96 -6.10 -7.49 7.91
C TRP A 96 -4.90 -8.43 8.08
N ALA A 97 -4.87 -9.20 9.16
CA ALA A 97 -3.73 -9.98 9.59
C ALA A 97 -4.08 -11.47 9.76
N LEU A 98 -5.05 -11.94 9.00
CA LEU A 98 -5.34 -13.37 8.96
C LEU A 98 -4.34 -14.06 8.05
N GLY A 99 -3.59 -14.97 8.59
CA GLY A 99 -2.60 -15.77 7.87
C GLY A 99 -1.42 -16.12 8.75
N ASN A 100 -0.70 -17.12 8.31
CA ASN A 100 0.49 -17.59 9.00
C ASN A 100 1.73 -16.78 8.58
N GLY A 101 2.78 -16.83 9.38
CA GLY A 101 4.07 -16.30 9.01
C GLY A 101 4.77 -17.16 7.95
N LEU A 102 5.76 -16.60 7.28
CA LEU A 102 6.55 -17.31 6.26
C LEU A 102 7.20 -18.61 6.78
N ALA A 103 7.54 -18.65 8.06
CA ALA A 103 8.11 -19.84 8.68
C ALA A 103 7.16 -21.04 8.64
N ASP A 104 5.85 -20.82 8.57
CA ASP A 104 4.88 -21.90 8.52
C ASP A 104 4.87 -22.67 7.17
N ILE A 105 5.48 -22.09 6.14
CA ILE A 105 5.73 -22.79 4.87
C ILE A 105 6.59 -24.05 5.10
N GLU A 106 7.39 -24.10 6.15
CA GLU A 106 8.16 -25.29 6.53
C GLU A 106 7.26 -26.49 6.89
N ASN A 107 5.98 -26.25 7.23
CA ASN A 107 4.99 -27.27 7.56
C ASN A 107 4.05 -27.60 6.38
N THR A 108 4.25 -26.96 5.25
CA THR A 108 3.36 -27.04 4.08
C THR A 108 3.85 -28.08 3.08
N LYS A 109 2.94 -28.67 2.31
CA LYS A 109 3.24 -29.58 1.19
C LYS A 109 3.04 -28.93 -0.17
N LEU A 110 2.29 -27.85 -0.22
CA LEU A 110 1.97 -27.10 -1.44
C LEU A 110 1.90 -25.62 -1.14
N VAL A 111 2.59 -24.82 -1.96
CA VAL A 111 2.50 -23.36 -2.00
C VAL A 111 1.82 -22.97 -3.31
N VAL A 112 0.76 -22.19 -3.23
CA VAL A 112 0.06 -21.65 -4.42
C VAL A 112 0.13 -20.13 -4.39
N LEU A 113 0.66 -19.54 -5.45
CA LEU A 113 0.80 -18.09 -5.61
C LEU A 113 -0.17 -17.60 -6.68
N PHE A 114 -1.20 -16.85 -6.27
CA PHE A 114 -2.15 -16.19 -7.16
C PHE A 114 -1.72 -14.74 -7.41
N GLY A 115 -1.21 -14.43 -8.60
CA GLY A 115 -0.76 -13.10 -8.98
C GLY A 115 0.27 -12.49 -8.02
N ASN A 116 0.93 -13.33 -7.23
CA ASN A 116 1.88 -12.90 -6.24
C ASN A 116 3.31 -13.05 -6.78
N ASN A 117 3.98 -11.92 -6.97
CA ASN A 117 5.30 -11.84 -7.58
C ASN A 117 6.33 -11.18 -6.66
N PRO A 118 6.73 -11.81 -5.56
CA PRO A 118 7.63 -11.22 -4.56
C PRO A 118 9.05 -10.95 -5.08
N ALA A 119 9.48 -11.59 -6.16
CA ALA A 119 10.79 -11.32 -6.75
C ALA A 119 10.88 -9.93 -7.37
N GLU A 120 9.78 -9.41 -7.90
CA GLU A 120 9.69 -8.07 -8.52
C GLU A 120 9.08 -7.03 -7.57
N THR A 121 8.03 -7.37 -6.82
CA THR A 121 7.26 -6.44 -5.98
C THR A 121 7.79 -6.30 -4.56
N ARG A 122 8.99 -5.89 -4.38
CA ARG A 122 9.76 -5.90 -3.12
C ARG A 122 9.25 -4.97 -2.01
N MET A 123 7.94 -4.82 -1.85
CA MET A 123 7.35 -3.92 -0.88
C MET A 123 7.69 -4.25 0.58
N SER A 124 7.97 -5.52 0.88
CA SER A 124 8.39 -6.01 2.20
C SER A 124 9.89 -5.84 2.48
N GLY A 125 10.62 -5.04 1.71
CA GLY A 125 12.05 -4.80 1.90
C GLY A 125 12.97 -5.80 1.20
N GLY A 126 12.45 -6.68 0.37
CA GLY A 126 13.20 -7.76 -0.29
C GLY A 126 13.31 -9.00 0.60
N GLY A 127 14.01 -10.01 0.13
CA GLY A 127 14.24 -11.25 0.85
C GLY A 127 13.03 -12.19 0.94
N LEU A 128 11.83 -11.77 0.59
CA LEU A 128 10.63 -12.61 0.67
C LEU A 128 10.75 -13.87 -0.17
N THR A 129 11.21 -13.75 -1.41
CA THR A 129 11.45 -14.90 -2.30
C THR A 129 12.47 -15.86 -1.69
N TYR A 130 13.54 -15.33 -1.14
CA TYR A 130 14.54 -16.15 -0.45
C TYR A 130 13.95 -16.90 0.73
N CYS A 131 13.16 -16.24 1.58
CA CYS A 131 12.50 -16.87 2.72
C CYS A 131 11.53 -17.98 2.29
N ILE A 132 10.75 -17.75 1.24
CA ILE A 132 9.84 -18.76 0.68
C ILE A 132 10.64 -19.98 0.19
N GLU A 133 11.71 -19.77 -0.57
CA GLU A 133 12.53 -20.86 -1.08
C GLU A 133 13.24 -21.63 0.01
N GLN A 134 13.78 -20.95 1.02
CA GLN A 134 14.40 -21.63 2.17
C GLN A 134 13.39 -22.50 2.93
N ALA A 135 12.18 -22.01 3.16
CA ALA A 135 11.11 -22.76 3.83
C ALA A 135 10.63 -23.95 2.97
N ARG A 136 10.49 -23.75 1.66
CA ARG A 136 10.15 -24.83 0.71
C ARG A 136 11.21 -25.92 0.66
N GLN A 137 12.48 -25.58 0.66
CA GLN A 137 13.57 -26.59 0.68
C GLN A 137 13.50 -27.47 1.91
N LYS A 138 13.13 -26.93 3.07
CA LYS A 138 12.96 -27.70 4.31
C LYS A 138 11.73 -28.60 4.26
N SER A 139 10.61 -28.12 3.76
CA SER A 139 9.34 -28.87 3.69
C SER A 139 9.23 -29.78 2.47
N ASN A 140 10.08 -29.59 1.47
CA ASN A 140 9.95 -30.19 0.13
C ASN A 140 8.58 -29.91 -0.49
N ALA A 141 8.01 -28.73 -0.21
CA ALA A 141 6.72 -28.30 -0.74
C ALA A 141 6.79 -28.01 -2.23
N LYS A 142 5.79 -28.46 -2.97
CA LYS A 142 5.57 -28.08 -4.36
C LYS A 142 5.12 -26.63 -4.45
N MET A 143 5.34 -25.98 -5.61
CA MET A 143 4.87 -24.62 -5.86
C MET A 143 4.15 -24.51 -7.20
N ILE A 144 2.91 -24.04 -7.14
CA ILE A 144 2.10 -23.69 -8.30
C ILE A 144 2.02 -22.18 -8.37
N ILE A 145 2.34 -21.60 -9.53
CA ILE A 145 2.25 -20.17 -9.77
C ILE A 145 1.16 -19.90 -10.79
N ILE A 146 0.17 -19.13 -10.38
CA ILE A 146 -0.98 -18.74 -11.21
C ILE A 146 -0.81 -17.25 -11.51
N ASP A 147 -0.29 -16.95 -12.69
CA ASP A 147 0.01 -15.58 -13.12
C ASP A 147 -0.08 -15.50 -14.65
N PRO A 148 -0.67 -14.46 -15.23
CA PRO A 148 -0.72 -14.29 -16.70
C PRO A 148 0.66 -14.14 -17.32
N ARG A 149 1.68 -13.77 -16.54
CA ARG A 149 3.07 -13.67 -16.99
C ARG A 149 3.94 -14.73 -16.33
N TYR A 150 4.93 -15.20 -17.07
CA TYR A 150 6.01 -16.00 -16.48
C TYR A 150 7.02 -15.06 -15.83
N THR A 151 6.88 -14.87 -14.52
CA THR A 151 7.59 -13.85 -13.74
C THR A 151 8.94 -14.34 -13.20
N ASP A 152 9.75 -13.41 -12.68
CA ASP A 152 10.98 -13.76 -11.97
C ASP A 152 10.73 -14.64 -10.72
N THR A 153 9.56 -14.58 -10.13
CA THR A 153 9.16 -15.48 -9.05
C THR A 153 8.95 -16.92 -9.55
N ALA A 154 8.40 -17.08 -10.76
CA ALA A 154 8.24 -18.38 -11.40
C ALA A 154 9.57 -18.94 -11.84
N ALA A 155 10.38 -18.18 -12.53
CA ALA A 155 11.55 -18.60 -13.30
C ALA A 155 12.47 -19.61 -12.58
N GLY A 156 12.32 -20.88 -12.90
CA GLY A 156 13.13 -21.99 -12.38
C GLY A 156 12.86 -22.37 -10.92
N ARG A 157 11.71 -21.99 -10.37
CA ARG A 157 11.33 -22.27 -8.97
C ARG A 157 9.99 -23.00 -8.87
N GLU A 158 9.16 -22.86 -9.88
CA GLU A 158 7.85 -23.48 -9.94
C GLU A 158 7.93 -24.98 -10.24
N ASP A 159 7.00 -25.73 -9.70
CA ASP A 159 6.67 -27.10 -10.17
C ASP A 159 5.63 -27.02 -11.31
N GLU A 160 4.77 -25.99 -11.26
CA GLU A 160 3.76 -25.73 -12.28
C GLU A 160 3.50 -24.24 -12.40
N TRP A 161 3.35 -23.77 -13.65
CA TRP A 161 2.88 -22.43 -13.97
C TRP A 161 1.59 -22.48 -14.78
N ILE A 162 0.58 -21.77 -14.30
CA ILE A 162 -0.74 -21.65 -14.95
C ILE A 162 -0.89 -20.24 -15.48
N PRO A 163 -0.81 -20.02 -16.81
CA PRO A 163 -1.00 -18.73 -17.43
C PRO A 163 -2.49 -18.34 -17.44
N ILE A 164 -2.97 -17.87 -16.30
CA ILE A 164 -4.38 -17.53 -16.14
C ILE A 164 -4.78 -16.33 -17.01
N ARG A 165 -5.98 -16.37 -17.55
CA ARG A 165 -6.59 -15.19 -18.17
C ARG A 165 -6.97 -14.20 -17.06
N PRO A 166 -6.50 -12.92 -17.11
CA PRO A 166 -6.84 -11.92 -16.08
C PRO A 166 -8.34 -11.81 -15.83
N GLY A 167 -8.73 -11.74 -14.55
CA GLY A 167 -10.13 -11.63 -14.13
C GLY A 167 -10.91 -12.95 -14.12
N THR A 168 -10.23 -14.11 -14.23
CA THR A 168 -10.89 -15.42 -14.18
C THR A 168 -10.49 -16.28 -12.99
N ASP A 169 -9.91 -15.68 -11.94
CA ASP A 169 -9.46 -16.39 -10.76
C ASP A 169 -10.59 -17.15 -10.07
N ALA A 170 -11.77 -16.51 -9.93
CA ALA A 170 -12.94 -17.16 -9.35
C ALA A 170 -13.43 -18.37 -10.18
N ALA A 171 -13.32 -18.32 -11.49
CA ALA A 171 -13.66 -19.44 -12.35
C ALA A 171 -12.63 -20.59 -12.28
N LEU A 172 -11.38 -20.28 -11.94
CA LEU A 172 -10.34 -21.31 -11.75
C LEU A 172 -10.55 -22.11 -10.47
N VAL A 173 -11.11 -21.49 -9.43
CA VAL A 173 -11.28 -22.11 -8.11
C VAL A 173 -12.68 -22.68 -7.87
N SER A 174 -13.62 -22.47 -8.81
CA SER A 174 -14.97 -23.05 -8.79
C SER A 174 -15.01 -24.45 -9.38
#